data_c0ef1d0ec856dcd15a69f264ece8eacd
#
_entry.id   c0ef1d0ec856dcd15a69f264ece8eacd
#
_cell.length_a   1.000
_cell.length_b   1.000
_cell.length_c   1.000
_cell.angle_alpha   90.00
_cell.angle_beta   90.00
_cell.angle_gamma   90.00
#
_symmetry.space_group_name_H-M   'P 1'
#
loop_
_entity.id
_entity.type
_entity.pdbx_description
1 polymer ?
#
loop_
_entity_poly.entity_id
_entity_poly.type
_entity_poly.pdbx_seq_one_letter_code
_entity_poly.pdbx_strand_id
1 'polypeptide(L)'
;MKQILIVEDDELLNKMLVYNLQSESYGIVSVETVKEAMEVLKSQPFDLVLLDINLPDGNGYEIAKTIRDKYSDTIVIFLTANDRESDEIRGYELGAVDYITKPFSIHSLQRKVENVLRMMRHHVSMQDVFDDGRLFLNFAEQTAMLGGKPLTLSTLEFRMLNLFCQNRNRVLTRKQLLEKIWDCTENYVDEHT
;
A
#
# COMPACT_ATOMS: atom_id res chain seq x y z
N MET A 1 13.90 -4.33 11.36
CA MET A 1 12.99 -5.49 11.30
C MET A 1 11.61 -4.95 10.98
N LYS A 2 10.93 -5.46 9.95
CA LYS A 2 9.58 -5.01 9.58
C LYS A 2 8.56 -5.59 10.54
N GLN A 3 7.56 -4.79 10.93
CA GLN A 3 6.52 -5.21 11.89
C GLN A 3 5.22 -5.54 11.13
N ILE A 4 4.70 -6.74 11.35
CA ILE A 4 3.45 -7.22 10.75
C ILE A 4 2.44 -7.45 11.86
N LEU A 5 1.24 -6.88 11.72
CA LEU A 5 0.09 -7.19 12.54
C LEU A 5 -0.81 -8.17 11.78
N ILE A 6 -1.23 -9.24 12.45
CA ILE A 6 -2.22 -10.20 11.94
C ILE A 6 -3.47 -10.04 12.80
N VAL A 7 -4.61 -9.81 12.17
CA VAL A 7 -5.93 -9.71 12.84
C VAL A 7 -6.83 -10.76 12.22
N GLU A 8 -6.99 -11.89 12.91
CA GLU A 8 -7.69 -13.09 12.42
C GLU A 8 -8.25 -13.85 13.62
N ASP A 9 -9.54 -14.14 13.64
CA ASP A 9 -10.24 -14.81 14.74
C ASP A 9 -10.19 -16.35 14.65
N ASP A 10 -9.96 -16.92 13.46
CA ASP A 10 -9.70 -18.34 13.33
C ASP A 10 -8.32 -18.69 13.92
N GLU A 11 -8.33 -19.30 15.11
CA GLU A 11 -7.10 -19.65 15.87
C GLU A 11 -6.12 -20.50 15.07
N LEU A 12 -6.62 -21.44 14.22
CA LEU A 12 -5.76 -22.32 13.42
C LEU A 12 -5.11 -21.53 12.27
N LEU A 13 -5.90 -20.72 11.60
CA LEU A 13 -5.41 -19.86 10.52
C LEU A 13 -4.43 -18.82 11.06
N ASN A 14 -4.73 -18.19 12.20
CA ASN A 14 -3.86 -17.23 12.87
C ASN A 14 -2.50 -17.86 13.20
N LYS A 15 -2.46 -19.01 13.85
CA LYS A 15 -1.22 -19.73 14.16
C LYS A 15 -0.45 -20.13 12.91
N MET A 16 -1.15 -20.55 11.86
CA MET A 16 -0.52 -20.91 10.58
C MET A 16 0.12 -19.67 9.93
N LEU A 17 -0.56 -18.53 9.95
CA LEU A 17 -0.02 -17.28 9.41
C LEU A 17 1.22 -16.83 10.19
N VAL A 18 1.17 -16.83 11.52
CA VAL A 18 2.31 -16.48 12.38
C VAL A 18 3.49 -17.40 12.07
N TYR A 19 3.29 -18.71 12.08
CA TYR A 19 4.36 -19.69 11.84
C TYR A 19 5.04 -19.51 10.48
N ASN A 20 4.25 -19.31 9.43
CA ASN A 20 4.78 -19.22 8.06
C ASN A 20 5.36 -17.86 7.69
N LEU A 21 4.95 -16.78 8.36
CA LEU A 21 5.48 -15.44 8.12
C LEU A 21 6.63 -15.08 9.07
N GLN A 22 6.79 -15.80 10.18
CA GLN A 22 7.87 -15.55 11.13
C GLN A 22 9.23 -15.76 10.47
N SER A 23 10.10 -14.77 10.56
CA SER A 23 11.46 -14.80 10.02
C SER A 23 12.36 -13.85 10.78
N GLU A 24 13.68 -13.92 10.55
CA GLU A 24 14.63 -12.94 11.10
C GLU A 24 14.36 -11.49 10.59
N SER A 25 13.61 -11.35 9.50
CA SER A 25 13.29 -10.07 8.88
C SER A 25 11.99 -9.44 9.36
N TYR A 26 11.09 -10.23 9.97
CA TYR A 26 9.75 -9.80 10.37
C TYR A 26 9.50 -10.03 11.85
N GLY A 27 9.06 -9.00 12.56
CA GLY A 27 8.40 -9.12 13.85
C GLY A 27 6.89 -9.27 13.61
N ILE A 28 6.26 -10.24 14.30
CA ILE A 28 4.83 -10.52 14.12
C ILE A 28 4.12 -10.33 15.46
N VAL A 29 3.04 -9.59 15.41
CA VAL A 29 2.04 -9.52 16.47
C VAL A 29 0.74 -10.06 15.89
N SER A 30 0.03 -10.91 16.63
CA SER A 30 -1.28 -11.40 16.21
C SER A 30 -2.33 -11.17 17.29
N VAL A 31 -3.53 -10.82 16.86
CA VAL A 31 -4.70 -10.56 17.68
C VAL A 31 -5.95 -11.12 16.99
N GLU A 32 -7.02 -11.29 17.75
CA GLU A 32 -8.23 -11.98 17.29
C GLU A 32 -9.45 -11.04 17.21
N THR A 33 -9.34 -9.80 17.70
CA THR A 33 -10.45 -8.87 17.84
C THR A 33 -10.13 -7.47 17.35
N VAL A 34 -11.16 -6.71 16.97
CA VAL A 34 -11.04 -5.28 16.63
C VAL A 34 -10.47 -4.50 17.82
N LYS A 35 -10.94 -4.78 19.02
CA LYS A 35 -10.51 -4.08 20.23
C LYS A 35 -9.03 -4.25 20.47
N GLU A 36 -8.51 -5.50 20.42
CA GLU A 36 -7.09 -5.78 20.60
C GLU A 36 -6.26 -5.12 19.51
N ALA A 37 -6.70 -5.20 18.24
CA ALA A 37 -6.02 -4.55 17.13
C ALA A 37 -5.88 -3.03 17.34
N MET A 38 -6.95 -2.37 17.81
CA MET A 38 -6.92 -0.94 18.11
C MET A 38 -6.00 -0.58 19.28
N GLU A 39 -5.83 -1.45 20.26
CA GLU A 39 -4.90 -1.26 21.38
C GLU A 39 -3.45 -1.42 20.92
N VAL A 40 -3.16 -2.45 20.14
CA VAL A 40 -1.82 -2.73 19.64
C VAL A 40 -1.35 -1.66 18.64
N LEU A 41 -2.22 -1.18 17.76
CA LEU A 41 -1.92 -0.08 16.83
C LEU A 41 -1.53 1.22 17.54
N LYS A 42 -2.01 1.45 18.78
CA LYS A 42 -1.62 2.61 19.60
C LYS A 42 -0.26 2.42 20.27
N SER A 43 0.14 1.18 20.51
CA SER A 43 1.34 0.86 21.29
C SER A 43 2.62 0.85 20.47
N GLN A 44 2.54 0.51 19.19
CA GLN A 44 3.69 0.42 18.27
C GLN A 44 3.28 0.58 16.80
N PRO A 45 4.20 1.04 15.94
CA PRO A 45 3.95 1.13 14.51
C PRO A 45 4.05 -0.25 13.82
N PHE A 46 3.29 -0.41 12.75
CA PHE A 46 3.34 -1.59 11.87
C PHE A 46 3.58 -1.17 10.43
N ASP A 47 4.33 -2.00 9.70
CA ASP A 47 4.55 -1.81 8.27
C ASP A 47 3.42 -2.42 7.44
N LEU A 48 2.86 -3.54 7.92
CA LEU A 48 1.79 -4.27 7.23
C LEU A 48 0.78 -4.80 8.24
N VAL A 49 -0.49 -4.76 7.86
CA VAL A 49 -1.59 -5.41 8.59
C VAL A 49 -2.27 -6.41 7.65
N LEU A 50 -2.29 -7.68 8.03
CA LEU A 50 -3.14 -8.71 7.45
C LEU A 50 -4.44 -8.73 8.27
N LEU A 51 -5.56 -8.50 7.63
CA LEU A 51 -6.78 -8.13 8.32
C LEU A 51 -7.98 -8.91 7.82
N ASP A 52 -8.56 -9.75 8.67
CA ASP A 52 -9.88 -10.31 8.36
C ASP A 52 -10.96 -9.21 8.42
N ILE A 53 -11.91 -9.32 7.51
CA ILE A 53 -13.07 -8.42 7.46
C ILE A 53 -14.05 -8.76 8.58
N ASN A 54 -14.28 -10.06 8.83
CA ASN A 54 -15.29 -10.52 9.77
C ASN A 54 -14.62 -10.91 11.09
N LEU A 55 -14.74 -10.07 12.10
CA LEU A 55 -14.20 -10.28 13.44
C LEU A 55 -15.33 -10.40 14.46
N PRO A 56 -15.13 -11.12 15.57
CA PRO A 56 -16.19 -11.44 16.52
C PRO A 56 -16.80 -10.22 17.21
N ASP A 57 -16.04 -9.13 17.33
CA ASP A 57 -16.45 -7.90 18.02
C ASP A 57 -16.67 -6.71 17.11
N GLY A 58 -16.57 -6.90 15.76
CA GLY A 58 -16.75 -5.81 14.80
C GLY A 58 -16.32 -6.16 13.39
N ASN A 59 -16.00 -5.13 12.62
CA ASN A 59 -15.64 -5.29 11.22
C ASN A 59 -14.24 -4.73 10.94
N GLY A 60 -13.41 -5.50 10.22
CA GLY A 60 -12.04 -5.11 9.85
C GLY A 60 -11.97 -3.77 9.09
N TYR A 61 -13.03 -3.35 8.41
CA TYR A 61 -13.06 -2.03 7.78
C TYR A 61 -12.91 -0.85 8.76
N GLU A 62 -13.30 -1.03 10.03
CA GLU A 62 -13.10 0.00 11.06
C GLU A 62 -11.62 0.18 11.39
N ILE A 63 -10.90 -0.94 11.44
CA ILE A 63 -9.44 -0.95 11.63
C ILE A 63 -8.76 -0.30 10.44
N ALA A 64 -9.11 -0.71 9.21
CA ALA A 64 -8.53 -0.15 7.98
C ALA A 64 -8.77 1.36 7.87
N LYS A 65 -9.97 1.84 8.20
CA LYS A 65 -10.27 3.27 8.27
C LYS A 65 -9.39 4.00 9.28
N THR A 66 -9.19 3.42 10.45
CA THR A 66 -8.33 4.01 11.49
C THR A 66 -6.87 4.06 11.03
N ILE A 67 -6.40 3.00 10.34
CA ILE A 67 -5.05 2.95 9.77
C ILE A 67 -4.88 4.04 8.73
N ARG A 68 -5.78 4.15 7.77
CA ARG A 68 -5.75 5.20 6.76
C ARG A 68 -5.71 6.61 7.34
N ASP A 69 -6.53 6.86 8.37
CA ASP A 69 -6.69 8.20 8.92
C ASP A 69 -5.53 8.61 9.88
N LYS A 70 -4.81 7.63 10.48
CA LYS A 70 -3.82 7.90 11.53
C LYS A 70 -2.44 7.30 11.28
N TYR A 71 -2.31 6.29 10.41
CA TYR A 71 -1.09 5.51 10.20
C TYR A 71 -0.85 5.31 8.70
N SER A 72 -0.70 6.42 7.96
CA SER A 72 -0.61 6.47 6.49
C SER A 72 0.49 5.58 5.88
N ASP A 73 1.53 5.27 6.65
CA ASP A 73 2.65 4.44 6.19
C ASP A 73 2.40 2.93 6.40
N THR A 74 1.30 2.57 7.06
CA THR A 74 0.92 1.18 7.30
C THR A 74 0.09 0.65 6.14
N ILE A 75 0.54 -0.43 5.52
CA ILE A 75 -0.20 -1.09 4.43
C ILE A 75 -1.23 -2.06 5.01
N VAL A 76 -2.41 -2.13 4.39
CA VAL A 76 -3.45 -3.09 4.74
C VAL A 76 -3.66 -4.06 3.58
N ILE A 77 -3.67 -5.37 3.89
CA ILE A 77 -4.12 -6.45 3.01
C ILE A 77 -5.29 -7.15 3.70
N PHE A 78 -6.43 -7.18 3.06
CA PHE A 78 -7.57 -7.90 3.60
C PHE A 78 -7.50 -9.40 3.32
N LEU A 79 -7.86 -10.19 4.32
CA LEU A 79 -8.16 -11.62 4.18
C LEU A 79 -9.68 -11.76 4.20
N THR A 80 -10.28 -12.27 3.12
CA THR A 80 -11.74 -12.30 3.00
C THR A 80 -12.25 -13.64 2.51
N ALA A 81 -13.34 -14.12 3.08
CA ALA A 81 -14.07 -15.29 2.58
C ALA A 81 -15.03 -14.94 1.42
N ASN A 82 -15.12 -13.66 1.03
CA ASN A 82 -16.17 -13.17 0.14
C ASN A 82 -15.57 -12.57 -1.13
N ASP A 83 -15.98 -13.09 -2.28
CA ASP A 83 -15.58 -12.66 -3.64
C ASP A 83 -16.52 -11.59 -4.17
N ARG A 84 -17.31 -10.91 -3.31
CA ARG A 84 -18.25 -9.89 -3.79
C ARG A 84 -17.47 -8.64 -4.19
N GLU A 85 -17.61 -8.27 -5.44
CA GLU A 85 -17.05 -7.06 -6.05
C GLU A 85 -17.33 -5.79 -5.22
N SER A 86 -18.48 -5.74 -4.52
CA SER A 86 -18.84 -4.65 -3.61
C SER A 86 -17.92 -4.50 -2.40
N ASP A 87 -17.37 -5.59 -1.89
CA ASP A 87 -16.50 -5.59 -0.71
C ASP A 87 -15.07 -5.19 -1.11
N GLU A 88 -14.64 -5.60 -2.29
CA GLU A 88 -13.36 -5.17 -2.86
C GLU A 88 -13.36 -3.65 -3.14
N ILE A 89 -14.39 -3.11 -3.78
CA ILE A 89 -14.52 -1.68 -4.07
C ILE A 89 -14.45 -0.87 -2.77
N ARG A 90 -15.21 -1.28 -1.75
CA ARG A 90 -15.24 -0.60 -0.45
C ARG A 90 -13.88 -0.57 0.24
N GLY A 91 -13.12 -1.62 0.13
CA GLY A 91 -11.81 -1.68 0.78
C GLY A 91 -10.73 -0.92 0.01
N TYR A 92 -10.78 -0.87 -1.32
CA TYR A 92 -9.90 0.01 -2.10
C TYR A 92 -10.17 1.49 -1.78
N GLU A 93 -11.43 1.88 -1.59
CA GLU A 93 -11.80 3.23 -1.10
C GLU A 93 -11.22 3.52 0.29
N LEU A 94 -11.01 2.50 1.11
CA LEU A 94 -10.38 2.61 2.43
C LEU A 94 -8.84 2.59 2.39
N GLY A 95 -8.25 2.51 1.19
CA GLY A 95 -6.79 2.56 1.00
C GLY A 95 -6.10 1.21 1.17
N ALA A 96 -6.84 0.09 1.13
CA ALA A 96 -6.23 -1.23 1.06
C ALA A 96 -5.42 -1.38 -0.22
N VAL A 97 -4.23 -1.97 -0.09
CA VAL A 97 -3.34 -2.21 -1.25
C VAL A 97 -3.73 -3.47 -1.98
N ASP A 98 -4.33 -4.45 -1.27
CA ASP A 98 -4.66 -5.74 -1.88
C ASP A 98 -5.66 -6.56 -1.06
N TYR A 99 -6.21 -7.61 -1.71
CA TYR A 99 -7.11 -8.60 -1.14
C TYR A 99 -6.58 -10.00 -1.36
N ILE A 100 -6.85 -10.88 -0.40
CA ILE A 100 -6.55 -12.32 -0.49
C ILE A 100 -7.83 -13.07 -0.11
N THR A 101 -8.43 -13.73 -1.10
CA THR A 101 -9.64 -14.51 -0.89
C THR A 101 -9.34 -15.85 -0.23
N LYS A 102 -10.04 -16.17 0.83
CA LYS A 102 -10.01 -17.50 1.48
C LYS A 102 -10.85 -18.50 0.68
N PRO A 103 -10.39 -19.75 0.45
CA PRO A 103 -9.11 -20.30 0.86
C PRO A 103 -7.94 -19.89 -0.06
N PHE A 104 -6.79 -19.61 0.53
CA PHE A 104 -5.59 -19.20 -0.19
C PHE A 104 -4.40 -20.16 0.04
N SER A 105 -3.46 -20.15 -0.88
CA SER A 105 -2.18 -20.81 -0.70
C SER A 105 -1.26 -19.97 0.19
N ILE A 106 -0.70 -20.57 1.23
CA ILE A 106 0.24 -19.90 2.13
C ILE A 106 1.47 -19.36 1.37
N HIS A 107 1.94 -20.08 0.36
CA HIS A 107 3.04 -19.65 -0.48
C HIS A 107 2.70 -18.40 -1.32
N SER A 108 1.46 -18.33 -1.82
CA SER A 108 0.99 -17.12 -2.54
C SER A 108 0.90 -15.93 -1.61
N LEU A 109 0.42 -16.11 -0.38
CA LEU A 109 0.36 -15.07 0.65
C LEU A 109 1.76 -14.60 1.02
N GLN A 110 2.72 -15.50 1.30
CA GLN A 110 4.10 -15.14 1.59
C GLN A 110 4.72 -14.28 0.50
N ARG A 111 4.59 -14.70 -0.77
CA ARG A 111 5.09 -13.91 -1.91
C ARG A 111 4.45 -12.53 -2.01
N LYS A 112 3.16 -12.43 -1.72
CA LYS A 112 2.43 -11.16 -1.73
C LYS A 112 2.95 -10.22 -0.63
N VAL A 113 3.08 -10.74 0.60
CA VAL A 113 3.65 -10.01 1.75
C VAL A 113 5.08 -9.53 1.44
N GLU A 114 5.94 -10.41 0.94
CA GLU A 114 7.31 -10.05 0.56
C GLU A 114 7.36 -8.95 -0.50
N ASN A 115 6.53 -9.05 -1.54
CA ASN A 115 6.47 -8.07 -2.61
C ASN A 115 6.02 -6.70 -2.10
N VAL A 116 4.95 -6.67 -1.30
CA VAL A 116 4.41 -5.44 -0.73
C VAL A 116 5.44 -4.77 0.20
N LEU A 117 6.04 -5.52 1.12
CA LEU A 117 7.06 -4.99 2.04
C LEU A 117 8.36 -4.59 1.33
N ARG A 118 8.70 -5.23 0.20
CA ARG A 118 9.81 -4.82 -0.65
C ARG A 118 9.53 -3.51 -1.37
N MET A 119 8.31 -3.32 -1.87
CA MET A 119 7.91 -2.05 -2.49
C MET A 119 8.01 -0.89 -1.51
N MET A 120 7.64 -1.09 -0.23
CA MET A 120 7.84 -0.07 0.82
C MET A 120 9.32 0.31 1.00
N ARG A 121 10.26 -0.63 0.90
CA ARG A 121 11.70 -0.32 0.98
C ARG A 121 12.16 0.60 -0.16
N HIS A 122 11.51 0.52 -1.31
CA HIS A 122 11.80 1.38 -2.45
C HIS A 122 11.16 2.78 -2.34
N HIS A 123 10.11 2.95 -1.51
CA HIS A 123 9.52 4.27 -1.28
C HIS A 123 10.38 5.20 -0.40
N VAL A 124 11.33 4.68 0.37
CA VAL A 124 12.17 5.47 1.29
C VAL A 124 13.61 5.67 0.79
N SER A 125 14.03 5.04 -0.30
CA SER A 125 15.42 5.18 -0.74
C SER A 125 15.55 5.23 -2.27
N MET A 126 15.94 6.35 -2.80
CA MET A 126 16.41 6.66 -4.16
C MET A 126 15.38 6.84 -5.28
N GLN A 127 14.11 6.47 -5.16
CA GLN A 127 13.12 6.71 -6.22
C GLN A 127 12.40 8.05 -6.10
N ASP A 128 12.39 8.65 -4.91
CA ASP A 128 11.79 9.97 -4.71
C ASP A 128 12.70 11.11 -5.13
N VAL A 129 13.96 10.82 -5.43
CA VAL A 129 14.92 11.82 -5.90
C VAL A 129 15.57 11.36 -7.20
N PHE A 130 15.49 12.22 -8.20
CA PHE A 130 16.28 12.12 -9.42
C PHE A 130 17.31 13.24 -9.44
N ASP A 131 18.57 12.91 -9.63
CA ASP A 131 19.66 13.87 -9.80
C ASP A 131 20.63 13.36 -10.88
N ASP A 132 20.82 14.15 -11.94
CA ASP A 132 21.79 13.89 -12.99
C ASP A 132 22.93 14.94 -13.01
N GLY A 133 23.01 15.73 -11.94
CA GLY A 133 23.93 16.85 -11.80
C GLY A 133 23.46 18.15 -12.46
N ARG A 134 22.37 18.13 -13.22
CA ARG A 134 21.76 19.29 -13.86
C ARG A 134 20.28 19.45 -13.50
N LEU A 135 19.52 18.35 -13.54
CA LEU A 135 18.13 18.28 -13.15
C LEU A 135 18.01 17.52 -11.83
N PHE A 136 17.52 18.20 -10.80
CA PHE A 136 17.16 17.61 -9.52
C PHE A 136 15.64 17.59 -9.38
N LEU A 137 15.06 16.44 -9.02
CA LEU A 137 13.64 16.25 -8.76
C LEU A 137 13.48 15.52 -7.44
N ASN A 138 12.70 16.07 -6.53
CA ASN A 138 12.21 15.38 -5.34
C ASN A 138 10.70 15.14 -5.53
N PHE A 139 10.33 13.90 -5.80
CA PHE A 139 8.93 13.54 -6.10
C PHE A 139 8.06 13.52 -4.84
N ALA A 140 8.63 13.23 -3.67
CA ALA A 140 7.91 13.25 -2.40
C ALA A 140 7.54 14.68 -1.99
N GLU A 141 8.47 15.62 -2.14
CA GLU A 141 8.26 17.03 -1.78
C GLU A 141 7.72 17.88 -2.94
N GLN A 142 7.58 17.29 -4.13
CA GLN A 142 7.22 17.98 -5.38
C GLN A 142 8.10 19.22 -5.65
N THR A 143 9.41 19.10 -5.40
CA THR A 143 10.37 20.15 -5.66
C THR A 143 11.26 19.78 -6.85
N ALA A 144 11.58 20.77 -7.68
CA ALA A 144 12.42 20.62 -8.85
C ALA A 144 13.44 21.75 -8.97
N MET A 145 14.65 21.41 -9.43
CA MET A 145 15.70 22.38 -9.71
C MET A 145 16.37 22.06 -11.05
N LEU A 146 16.68 23.06 -11.84
CA LEU A 146 17.42 22.93 -13.10
C LEU A 146 18.65 23.84 -13.07
N GLY A 147 19.83 23.26 -13.13
CA GLY A 147 21.09 24.00 -13.03
C GLY A 147 21.20 24.82 -11.73
N GLY A 148 20.69 24.30 -10.60
CA GLY A 148 20.70 24.96 -9.30
C GLY A 148 19.63 26.03 -9.11
N LYS A 149 18.72 26.23 -10.08
CA LYS A 149 17.61 27.18 -9.98
C LYS A 149 16.28 26.45 -9.79
N PRO A 150 15.38 26.93 -8.94
CA PRO A 150 14.06 26.34 -8.77
C PRO A 150 13.31 26.27 -10.11
N LEU A 151 12.70 25.11 -10.38
CA LEU A 151 11.86 24.85 -11.53
C LEU A 151 10.44 24.58 -11.07
N THR A 152 9.48 25.37 -11.55
CA THR A 152 8.06 25.15 -11.23
C THR A 152 7.48 24.16 -12.22
N LEU A 153 6.96 23.06 -11.69
CA LEU A 153 6.29 22.00 -12.45
C LEU A 153 4.87 21.81 -11.92
N SER A 154 3.93 21.54 -12.82
CA SER A 154 2.58 21.12 -12.45
C SER A 154 2.58 19.69 -11.89
N THR A 155 1.53 19.32 -11.17
CA THR A 155 1.34 17.94 -10.66
C THR A 155 1.41 16.90 -11.77
N LEU A 156 0.86 17.21 -12.96
CA LEU A 156 0.91 16.33 -14.12
C LEU A 156 2.34 16.12 -14.63
N GLU A 157 3.13 17.21 -14.71
CA GLU A 157 4.54 17.13 -15.14
C GLU A 157 5.38 16.33 -14.14
N PHE A 158 5.17 16.50 -12.84
CA PHE A 158 5.81 15.66 -11.83
C PHE A 158 5.47 14.18 -12.00
N ARG A 159 4.19 13.85 -12.24
CA ARG A 159 3.76 12.47 -12.50
C ARG A 159 4.42 11.88 -13.75
N MET A 160 4.47 12.64 -14.83
CA MET A 160 5.11 12.21 -16.07
C MET A 160 6.61 11.97 -15.86
N LEU A 161 7.30 12.90 -15.21
CA LEU A 161 8.74 12.77 -14.93
C LEU A 161 9.02 11.56 -14.02
N ASN A 162 8.20 11.35 -13.00
CA ASN A 162 8.30 10.16 -12.13
C ASN A 162 8.14 8.88 -12.93
N LEU A 163 7.14 8.82 -13.81
CA LEU A 163 6.92 7.66 -14.68
C LEU A 163 8.12 7.39 -15.60
N PHE A 164 8.74 8.41 -16.17
CA PHE A 164 9.95 8.27 -16.97
C PHE A 164 11.14 7.82 -16.13
N CYS A 165 11.33 8.38 -14.95
CA CYS A 165 12.40 7.99 -14.03
C CYS A 165 12.31 6.54 -13.59
N GLN A 166 11.08 6.03 -13.37
CA GLN A 166 10.81 4.63 -13.03
C GLN A 166 11.03 3.66 -14.20
N ASN A 167 10.92 4.13 -15.44
CA ASN A 167 11.04 3.32 -16.65
C ASN A 167 12.27 3.68 -17.49
N ARG A 168 13.41 4.00 -16.85
CA ARG A 168 14.67 4.31 -17.53
C ARG A 168 15.06 3.16 -18.49
N ASN A 169 15.59 3.54 -19.63
CA ASN A 169 16.01 2.61 -20.69
C ASN A 169 14.89 1.75 -21.30
N ARG A 170 13.61 2.16 -21.13
CA ARG A 170 12.46 1.52 -21.78
C ARG A 170 11.70 2.55 -22.61
N VAL A 171 11.22 2.13 -23.76
CA VAL A 171 10.30 2.92 -24.58
C VAL A 171 8.90 2.75 -24.01
N LEU A 172 8.27 3.86 -23.64
CA LEU A 172 6.85 3.87 -23.24
C LEU A 172 6.01 4.29 -24.44
N THR A 173 5.02 3.47 -24.79
CA THR A 173 4.05 3.82 -25.82
C THR A 173 3.08 4.90 -25.31
N ARG A 174 2.49 5.68 -26.25
CA ARG A 174 1.48 6.67 -25.93
C ARG A 174 0.31 6.06 -25.11
N LYS A 175 -0.12 4.85 -25.46
CA LYS A 175 -1.16 4.12 -24.75
C LYS A 175 -0.80 3.87 -23.29
N GLN A 176 0.42 3.33 -23.04
CA GLN A 176 0.93 3.08 -21.70
C GLN A 176 1.09 4.36 -20.86
N LEU A 177 1.48 5.47 -21.50
CA LEU A 177 1.55 6.78 -20.83
C LEU A 177 0.15 7.26 -20.43
N LEU A 178 -0.80 7.19 -21.34
CA LEU A 178 -2.18 7.61 -21.08
C LEU A 178 -2.81 6.76 -19.97
N GLU A 179 -2.74 5.43 -20.05
CA GLU A 179 -3.25 4.53 -19.01
C GLU A 179 -2.67 4.87 -17.63
N LYS A 180 -1.35 4.96 -17.50
CA LYS A 180 -0.70 5.22 -16.21
C LYS A 180 -0.87 6.65 -15.66
N ILE A 181 -1.15 7.61 -16.51
CA ILE A 181 -1.35 9.01 -16.08
C ILE A 181 -2.83 9.29 -15.80
N TRP A 182 -3.75 8.65 -16.54
CA TRP A 182 -5.20 8.89 -16.45
C TRP A 182 -5.94 7.92 -15.53
N ASP A 183 -5.49 6.67 -15.34
CA ASP A 183 -6.10 5.73 -14.37
C ASP A 183 -6.10 6.25 -12.90
N CYS A 184 -5.39 7.36 -12.64
CA CYS A 184 -5.47 8.06 -11.36
C CYS A 184 -6.42 9.27 -11.38
N THR A 185 -7.20 9.49 -12.45
CA THR A 185 -8.02 10.70 -12.61
C THR A 185 -9.50 10.45 -12.96
N GLU A 186 -10.01 9.22 -12.80
CA GLU A 186 -11.46 9.00 -12.88
C GLU A 186 -12.19 9.49 -11.62
N ASN A 187 -12.06 10.79 -11.33
CA ASN A 187 -12.99 11.48 -10.44
C ASN A 187 -13.11 12.98 -10.78
N TYR A 188 -13.10 13.35 -12.06
CA TYR A 188 -13.57 14.66 -12.49
C TYR A 188 -13.95 14.62 -13.99
N VAL A 189 -15.14 14.13 -14.28
CA VAL A 189 -15.88 14.54 -15.48
C VAL A 189 -17.06 15.33 -14.98
N ASP A 190 -16.93 16.65 -15.04
CA ASP A 190 -18.06 17.56 -14.93
C ASP A 190 -19.05 17.26 -16.06
N GLU A 191 -20.25 16.84 -15.69
CA GLU A 191 -21.43 16.94 -16.54
C GLU A 191 -21.83 18.41 -16.67
N HIS A 192 -21.33 19.10 -17.67
CA HIS A 192 -21.99 20.28 -18.23
C HIS A 192 -21.56 20.45 -19.67
N THR A 193 -22.34 19.91 -20.60
CA THR A 193 -22.94 20.61 -21.77
C THR A 193 -23.94 19.67 -22.44
#